data_bccb898383c7817e5d4801356e75397d
#
_entry.id   bccb898383c7817e5d4801356e75397d
#
_cell.length_a   1.000
_cell.length_b   1.000
_cell.length_c   1.000
_cell.angle_alpha   90.00
_cell.angle_beta   90.00
_cell.angle_gamma   90.00
#
_symmetry.space_group_name_H-M   'P 1'
#
loop_
_entity.id
_entity.type
_entity.pdbx_description
1 polymer ?
#
loop_
_entity_poly.entity_id
_entity_poly.type
_entity_poly.pdbx_seq_one_letter_code
_entity_poly.pdbx_strand_id
1 'polypeptide(L)'
;MKKELLAPAGNMECLKAAVFNGADAVYMACKSFGARKFANNFDNNEIVEAIKFCHLYGVKAYVTMNTLIKNEEVNSFIEQAEFLYRNGVDAILIQDFGMICLLREKFPKLEIHASTQANTSSYETAKFYYDLGVKRVVFSREVSIDEIDSIDVPIEKEAFVHGALCISYSGECLMSSMLGGRSGNRGECAGCCRLPYTLLDGTTSISNEKYLLSTKELNTTKYIDRLINSSIYSLKIEGRMKSPLYVGFITKLYRRLLDEEKVDLDFETDKLKTIFNRKFTKGRLFFEDDASLMNQESPNHQGLVIGNSSIYKDKIKINLNRGRVLYQNDAIRFVNSGRGMMINFLYDKDMKLCSKADSVCYVDNKLNISSSDIVSKTQDYNLENEFKNIDSKKIEVSFSVVARIGHPLKVSISDGYNNIVEEIGCVNEAKNAPVDDQTIISKLSKLGDTPFTVSNIKIEKDENVFIQIKLLNDIRRILTEKLINMREKSNINFESCDLVFEKSESKCSSNDFITCLVYTDSQIRACLDMNVSRIYVCDKKLYDKYQNNSNIYYMLSLIHISEPTRQ
;
A
#
# COMPACT_ATOMS: atom_id res chain seq x y z
N MET A 1 13.80 15.67 9.28
CA MET A 1 13.71 14.22 9.63
C MET A 1 13.49 13.45 8.33
N LYS A 2 14.22 12.35 8.09
CA LYS A 2 14.02 11.55 6.86
C LYS A 2 12.61 10.95 6.88
N LYS A 3 11.86 11.10 5.80
CA LYS A 3 10.53 10.52 5.64
C LYS A 3 10.62 9.03 5.34
N GLU A 4 9.67 8.26 5.86
CA GLU A 4 9.49 6.85 5.52
C GLU A 4 8.54 6.75 4.31
N LEU A 5 8.94 6.05 3.25
CA LEU A 5 8.08 5.69 2.14
C LEU A 5 7.50 4.30 2.35
N LEU A 6 6.19 4.22 2.62
CA LEU A 6 5.48 2.98 2.92
C LEU A 6 4.68 2.50 1.71
N ALA A 7 5.14 1.40 1.13
CA ALA A 7 4.54 0.80 -0.08
C ALA A 7 3.63 -0.39 0.22
N PRO A 8 2.61 -0.65 -0.61
CA PRO A 8 1.71 -1.80 -0.46
C PRO A 8 2.29 -3.07 -1.07
N ALA A 9 2.02 -4.24 -0.47
CA ALA A 9 2.21 -5.52 -1.14
C ALA A 9 0.99 -6.43 -0.94
N GLY A 10 0.40 -6.87 -2.05
CA GLY A 10 -0.68 -7.86 -2.07
C GLY A 10 -0.18 -9.29 -2.31
N ASN A 11 1.04 -9.46 -2.80
CA ASN A 11 1.74 -10.72 -3.06
C ASN A 11 3.25 -10.49 -3.10
N MET A 12 4.03 -11.58 -3.28
CA MET A 12 5.49 -11.53 -3.31
C MET A 12 6.05 -10.71 -4.48
N GLU A 13 5.39 -10.68 -5.65
CA GLU A 13 5.84 -9.88 -6.79
C GLU A 13 5.70 -8.37 -6.50
N CYS A 14 4.59 -7.96 -5.90
CA CYS A 14 4.40 -6.58 -5.44
C CYS A 14 5.40 -6.20 -4.34
N LEU A 15 5.72 -7.13 -3.43
CA LEU A 15 6.73 -6.93 -2.41
C LEU A 15 8.09 -6.63 -3.03
N LYS A 16 8.55 -7.48 -3.94
CA LYS A 16 9.80 -7.28 -4.67
C LYS A 16 9.81 -5.96 -5.43
N ALA A 17 8.71 -5.64 -6.11
CA ALA A 17 8.57 -4.37 -6.82
C ALA A 17 8.70 -3.16 -5.87
N ALA A 18 8.10 -3.20 -4.67
CA ALA A 18 8.24 -2.15 -3.67
C ALA A 18 9.68 -2.00 -3.17
N VAL A 19 10.29 -3.11 -2.73
CA VAL A 19 11.63 -3.15 -2.14
C VAL A 19 12.70 -2.67 -3.13
N PHE A 20 12.67 -3.18 -4.36
CA PHE A 20 13.68 -2.83 -5.38
C PHE A 20 13.54 -1.39 -5.89
N ASN A 21 12.37 -0.78 -5.74
CA ASN A 21 12.12 0.60 -6.16
C ASN A 21 12.18 1.63 -5.01
N GLY A 22 12.72 1.25 -3.83
CA GLY A 22 13.13 2.19 -2.80
C GLY A 22 12.10 2.45 -1.70
N ALA A 23 11.20 1.50 -1.41
CA ALA A 23 10.40 1.54 -0.19
C ALA A 23 11.30 1.44 1.05
N ASP A 24 11.02 2.25 2.08
CA ASP A 24 11.65 2.13 3.41
C ASP A 24 10.88 1.11 4.27
N ALA A 25 9.60 0.94 4.01
CA ALA A 25 8.73 -0.05 4.65
C ALA A 25 7.68 -0.59 3.68
N VAL A 26 7.21 -1.81 3.93
CA VAL A 26 6.12 -2.43 3.16
C VAL A 26 5.01 -2.89 4.09
N TYR A 27 3.75 -2.61 3.73
CA TYR A 27 2.61 -3.15 4.45
C TYR A 27 1.90 -4.23 3.62
N MET A 28 1.60 -5.33 4.29
CA MET A 28 1.01 -6.53 3.73
C MET A 28 -0.06 -7.12 4.67
N ALA A 29 -0.75 -8.18 4.29
CA ALA A 29 -1.72 -8.84 5.14
C ALA A 29 -1.66 -10.35 5.00
N CYS A 30 -1.98 -11.05 6.09
CA CYS A 30 -2.33 -12.45 6.05
C CYS A 30 -3.74 -12.65 5.46
N LYS A 31 -4.11 -13.90 5.16
CA LYS A 31 -5.45 -14.28 4.68
C LYS A 31 -6.54 -13.94 5.71
N SER A 32 -6.20 -13.88 7.01
CA SER A 32 -7.10 -13.52 8.11
C SER A 32 -6.91 -12.07 8.56
N PHE A 33 -7.97 -11.46 9.09
CA PHE A 33 -8.00 -10.16 9.77
C PHE A 33 -7.59 -8.94 8.95
N GLY A 34 -7.39 -9.06 7.64
CA GLY A 34 -7.02 -7.94 6.77
C GLY A 34 -8.22 -7.26 6.11
N ALA A 35 -8.23 -5.90 6.06
CA ALA A 35 -9.30 -5.10 5.45
C ALA A 35 -9.42 -5.22 3.91
N ARG A 36 -8.67 -6.08 3.26
CA ARG A 36 -8.74 -6.40 1.82
C ARG A 36 -8.78 -7.93 1.65
N LYS A 37 -9.89 -8.54 2.08
CA LYS A 37 -10.08 -10.00 2.07
C LYS A 37 -9.92 -10.62 0.67
N PHE A 38 -10.28 -9.88 -0.38
CA PHE A 38 -10.21 -10.34 -1.78
C PHE A 38 -8.87 -10.04 -2.48
N ALA A 39 -7.89 -9.46 -1.80
CA ALA A 39 -6.50 -9.46 -2.28
C ALA A 39 -5.91 -10.88 -2.16
N ASN A 40 -4.84 -11.16 -2.90
CA ASN A 40 -4.19 -12.49 -2.82
C ASN A 40 -3.77 -12.81 -1.38
N ASN A 41 -3.26 -11.81 -0.64
CA ASN A 41 -2.76 -11.93 0.73
C ASN A 41 -1.78 -13.11 0.92
N PHE A 42 -1.03 -13.07 1.99
CA PHE A 42 -0.01 -14.08 2.28
C PHE A 42 -0.55 -15.16 3.23
N ASP A 43 -0.20 -16.41 3.00
CA ASP A 43 -0.35 -17.42 4.04
C ASP A 43 0.79 -17.33 5.07
N ASN A 44 0.76 -18.22 6.10
CA ASN A 44 1.74 -18.14 7.18
C ASN A 44 3.19 -18.41 6.73
N ASN A 45 3.40 -19.25 5.74
CA ASN A 45 4.75 -19.51 5.22
C ASN A 45 5.21 -18.33 4.35
N GLU A 46 4.36 -17.89 3.44
CA GLU A 46 4.63 -16.76 2.56
C GLU A 46 4.91 -15.46 3.34
N ILE A 47 4.19 -15.19 4.44
CA ILE A 47 4.41 -13.97 5.24
C ILE A 47 5.76 -14.00 5.96
N VAL A 48 6.22 -15.16 6.43
CA VAL A 48 7.55 -15.32 7.04
C VAL A 48 8.63 -15.07 6.01
N GLU A 49 8.51 -15.63 4.80
CA GLU A 49 9.43 -15.36 3.69
C GLU A 49 9.43 -13.88 3.30
N ALA A 50 8.26 -13.24 3.27
CA ALA A 50 8.11 -11.83 2.96
C ALA A 50 8.80 -10.94 4.02
N ILE A 51 8.66 -11.22 5.31
CA ILE A 51 9.33 -10.52 6.40
C ILE A 51 10.87 -10.64 6.26
N LYS A 52 11.36 -11.86 6.09
CA LYS A 52 12.80 -12.12 5.87
C LYS A 52 13.33 -11.38 4.65
N PHE A 53 12.58 -11.41 3.54
CA PHE A 53 12.95 -10.69 2.33
C PHE A 53 13.03 -9.18 2.56
N CYS A 54 12.09 -8.58 3.28
CA CYS A 54 12.15 -7.16 3.65
C CYS A 54 13.44 -6.88 4.46
N HIS A 55 13.69 -7.64 5.52
CA HIS A 55 14.85 -7.46 6.39
C HIS A 55 16.17 -7.64 5.65
N LEU A 56 16.24 -8.63 4.75
CA LEU A 56 17.41 -8.85 3.89
C LEU A 56 17.82 -7.58 3.15
N TYR A 57 16.86 -6.79 2.68
CA TYR A 57 17.09 -5.52 1.98
C TYR A 57 17.04 -4.27 2.88
N GLY A 58 16.92 -4.43 4.20
CA GLY A 58 16.87 -3.33 5.17
C GLY A 58 15.55 -2.55 5.11
N VAL A 59 14.47 -3.19 4.68
CA VAL A 59 13.11 -2.63 4.59
C VAL A 59 12.28 -3.16 5.75
N LYS A 60 11.47 -2.31 6.39
CA LYS A 60 10.56 -2.73 7.46
C LYS A 60 9.34 -3.47 6.92
N ALA A 61 8.88 -4.47 7.66
CA ALA A 61 7.73 -5.30 7.34
C ALA A 61 6.57 -5.04 8.30
N TYR A 62 5.49 -4.42 7.82
CA TYR A 62 4.29 -4.17 8.60
C TYR A 62 3.14 -5.07 8.16
N VAL A 63 2.42 -5.67 9.10
CA VAL A 63 1.28 -6.54 8.79
C VAL A 63 -0.02 -5.93 9.27
N THR A 64 -1.01 -5.88 8.37
CA THR A 64 -2.34 -5.34 8.71
C THR A 64 -3.25 -6.44 9.27
N MET A 65 -3.73 -6.23 10.50
CA MET A 65 -4.79 -6.99 11.16
C MET A 65 -5.92 -6.01 11.53
N ASN A 66 -6.43 -5.31 10.51
CA ASN A 66 -7.21 -4.09 10.66
C ASN A 66 -8.68 -4.27 10.28
N THR A 67 -9.29 -5.29 10.81
CA THR A 67 -10.74 -5.53 10.81
C THR A 67 -11.30 -5.44 12.23
N LEU A 68 -12.60 -5.19 12.37
CA LEU A 68 -13.31 -5.37 13.63
C LEU A 68 -13.37 -6.87 13.98
N ILE A 69 -13.25 -7.20 15.25
CA ILE A 69 -13.12 -8.57 15.74
C ILE A 69 -14.36 -8.98 16.53
N LYS A 70 -14.87 -10.18 16.28
CA LYS A 70 -15.95 -10.77 17.06
C LYS A 70 -15.38 -11.49 18.27
N ASN A 71 -16.19 -11.67 19.32
CA ASN A 71 -15.76 -12.33 20.54
C ASN A 71 -15.17 -13.72 20.32
N GLU A 72 -15.76 -14.51 19.41
CA GLU A 72 -15.27 -15.83 19.05
C GLU A 72 -13.92 -15.83 18.29
N GLU A 73 -13.51 -14.68 17.74
CA GLU A 73 -12.28 -14.54 16.97
C GLU A 73 -11.09 -14.02 17.82
N VAL A 74 -11.32 -13.59 19.05
CA VAL A 74 -10.29 -12.95 19.90
C VAL A 74 -9.06 -13.84 20.08
N ASN A 75 -9.24 -15.12 20.41
CA ASN A 75 -8.12 -16.02 20.63
C ASN A 75 -7.32 -16.23 19.34
N SER A 76 -7.97 -16.47 18.21
CA SER A 76 -7.29 -16.66 16.93
C SER A 76 -6.60 -15.38 16.43
N PHE A 77 -7.12 -14.21 16.80
CA PHE A 77 -6.45 -12.93 16.54
C PHE A 77 -5.16 -12.79 17.33
N ILE A 78 -5.19 -13.12 18.64
CA ILE A 78 -4.00 -13.10 19.52
C ILE A 78 -2.95 -14.10 19.03
N GLU A 79 -3.36 -15.35 18.69
CA GLU A 79 -2.47 -16.36 18.14
C GLU A 79 -1.78 -15.92 16.85
N GLN A 80 -2.52 -15.28 15.95
CA GLN A 80 -1.94 -14.73 14.71
C GLN A 80 -0.98 -13.58 14.99
N ALA A 81 -1.28 -12.70 15.94
CA ALA A 81 -0.38 -11.62 16.34
C ALA A 81 0.90 -12.16 16.99
N GLU A 82 0.78 -13.18 17.85
CA GLU A 82 1.94 -13.86 18.45
C GLU A 82 2.81 -14.52 17.38
N PHE A 83 2.19 -15.23 16.43
CA PHE A 83 2.91 -15.84 15.31
C PHE A 83 3.72 -14.80 14.53
N LEU A 84 3.12 -13.67 14.17
CA LEU A 84 3.80 -12.59 13.46
C LEU A 84 4.93 -11.97 14.27
N TYR A 85 4.71 -11.73 15.56
CA TYR A 85 5.70 -11.19 16.47
C TYR A 85 6.92 -12.11 16.62
N ARG A 86 6.69 -13.42 16.80
CA ARG A 86 7.77 -14.43 16.88
C ARG A 86 8.57 -14.55 15.58
N ASN A 87 7.96 -14.24 14.44
CA ASN A 87 8.60 -14.27 13.13
C ASN A 87 9.15 -12.90 12.69
N GLY A 88 9.21 -11.93 13.61
CA GLY A 88 9.97 -10.71 13.42
C GLY A 88 9.25 -9.59 12.67
N VAL A 89 7.90 -9.55 12.67
CA VAL A 89 7.16 -8.40 12.12
C VAL A 89 7.56 -7.12 12.84
N ASP A 90 7.88 -6.05 12.11
CA ASP A 90 8.30 -4.78 12.72
C ASP A 90 7.13 -4.05 13.40
N ALA A 91 5.91 -4.12 12.83
CA ALA A 91 4.70 -3.60 13.46
C ALA A 91 3.43 -4.27 12.95
N ILE A 92 2.36 -4.22 13.75
CA ILE A 92 1.02 -4.67 13.37
C ILE A 92 0.08 -3.46 13.32
N LEU A 93 -0.66 -3.31 12.20
CA LEU A 93 -1.67 -2.27 12.03
C LEU A 93 -3.03 -2.81 12.48
N ILE A 94 -3.66 -2.16 13.45
CA ILE A 94 -4.91 -2.64 14.08
C ILE A 94 -5.98 -1.55 14.00
N GLN A 95 -7.25 -1.97 13.77
CA GLN A 95 -8.43 -1.11 13.85
C GLN A 95 -9.12 -1.24 15.21
N ASP A 96 -9.30 -2.48 15.65
CA ASP A 96 -10.10 -2.82 16.82
C ASP A 96 -9.43 -2.36 18.12
N PHE A 97 -10.10 -1.46 18.83
CA PHE A 97 -9.59 -0.89 20.07
C PHE A 97 -9.36 -1.95 21.16
N GLY A 98 -10.31 -2.89 21.33
CA GLY A 98 -10.17 -3.97 22.32
C GLY A 98 -8.95 -4.81 22.05
N MET A 99 -8.65 -5.09 20.78
CA MET A 99 -7.45 -5.84 20.37
C MET A 99 -6.17 -5.04 20.60
N ILE A 100 -6.18 -3.72 20.41
CA ILE A 100 -5.02 -2.88 20.76
C ILE A 100 -4.72 -3.02 22.25
N CYS A 101 -5.72 -2.86 23.12
CA CYS A 101 -5.54 -3.00 24.56
C CYS A 101 -5.00 -4.39 24.94
N LEU A 102 -5.61 -5.47 24.45
CA LEU A 102 -5.18 -6.84 24.74
C LEU A 102 -3.75 -7.12 24.26
N LEU A 103 -3.38 -6.68 23.06
CA LEU A 103 -2.03 -6.91 22.56
C LEU A 103 -0.98 -6.05 23.27
N ARG A 104 -1.32 -4.83 23.71
CA ARG A 104 -0.42 -4.00 24.55
C ARG A 104 -0.15 -4.65 25.90
N GLU A 105 -1.14 -5.28 26.51
CA GLU A 105 -0.99 -6.01 27.76
C GLU A 105 -0.18 -7.30 27.55
N LYS A 106 -0.55 -8.10 26.53
CA LYS A 106 0.08 -9.40 26.28
C LYS A 106 1.50 -9.29 25.73
N PHE A 107 1.76 -8.32 24.82
CA PHE A 107 3.02 -8.13 24.11
C PHE A 107 3.52 -6.69 24.26
N PRO A 108 4.08 -6.31 25.43
CA PRO A 108 4.42 -4.92 25.72
C PRO A 108 5.42 -4.29 24.75
N LYS A 109 6.29 -5.10 24.12
CA LYS A 109 7.30 -4.63 23.17
C LYS A 109 6.88 -4.73 21.71
N LEU A 110 5.72 -5.31 21.40
CA LEU A 110 5.21 -5.36 20.04
C LEU A 110 4.84 -3.94 19.58
N GLU A 111 5.39 -3.50 18.47
CA GLU A 111 5.01 -2.20 17.89
C GLU A 111 3.62 -2.29 17.25
N ILE A 112 2.72 -1.40 17.67
CA ILE A 112 1.35 -1.32 17.18
C ILE A 112 1.15 0.04 16.51
N HIS A 113 0.56 0.01 15.31
CA HIS A 113 0.10 1.19 14.58
C HIS A 113 -1.44 1.19 14.54
N ALA A 114 -2.08 2.30 14.91
CA ALA A 114 -3.52 2.45 14.72
C ALA A 114 -3.82 2.66 13.23
N SER A 115 -4.61 1.76 12.65
CA SER A 115 -4.98 1.80 11.23
C SER A 115 -5.80 3.05 10.89
N THR A 116 -5.80 3.49 9.63
CA THR A 116 -6.73 4.54 9.17
C THR A 116 -8.21 4.18 9.44
N GLN A 117 -8.53 2.89 9.52
CA GLN A 117 -9.88 2.42 9.87
C GLN A 117 -10.22 2.64 11.35
N ALA A 118 -9.25 2.96 12.20
CA ALA A 118 -9.47 3.40 13.58
C ALA A 118 -9.89 4.89 13.69
N ASN A 119 -10.06 5.55 12.54
CA ASN A 119 -10.59 6.91 12.39
C ASN A 119 -9.89 7.98 13.25
N THR A 120 -8.55 8.02 13.20
CA THR A 120 -7.78 9.09 13.86
C THR A 120 -7.91 10.39 13.07
N SER A 121 -8.61 11.39 13.63
CA SER A 121 -8.91 12.65 12.93
C SER A 121 -8.71 13.91 13.80
N SER A 122 -8.42 13.76 15.10
CA SER A 122 -8.28 14.88 16.03
C SER A 122 -7.10 14.70 16.99
N TYR A 123 -6.77 15.78 17.70
CA TYR A 123 -5.78 15.76 18.78
C TYR A 123 -6.16 14.73 19.86
N GLU A 124 -7.42 14.71 20.27
CA GLU A 124 -7.91 13.82 21.33
C GLU A 124 -7.74 12.36 20.96
N THR A 125 -8.08 12.01 19.72
CA THR A 125 -7.93 10.63 19.23
C THR A 125 -6.45 10.23 19.12
N ALA A 126 -5.59 11.12 18.61
CA ALA A 126 -4.16 10.87 18.53
C ALA A 126 -3.54 10.71 19.94
N LYS A 127 -3.93 11.60 20.88
CA LYS A 127 -3.50 11.53 22.28
C LYS A 127 -3.95 10.24 22.96
N PHE A 128 -5.20 9.85 22.73
CA PHE A 128 -5.74 8.60 23.26
C PHE A 128 -4.91 7.38 22.83
N TYR A 129 -4.57 7.24 21.55
CA TYR A 129 -3.71 6.16 21.08
C TYR A 129 -2.28 6.26 21.61
N TYR A 130 -1.76 7.47 21.75
CA TYR A 130 -0.45 7.68 22.38
C TYR A 130 -0.43 7.19 23.84
N ASP A 131 -1.46 7.54 24.62
CA ASP A 131 -1.58 7.14 26.03
C ASP A 131 -1.73 5.61 26.19
N LEU A 132 -2.28 4.92 25.20
CA LEU A 132 -2.32 3.46 25.12
C LEU A 132 -0.96 2.82 24.72
N GLY A 133 0.05 3.62 24.41
CA GLY A 133 1.36 3.14 23.96
C GLY A 133 1.39 2.69 22.49
N VAL A 134 0.45 3.15 21.66
CA VAL A 134 0.50 2.99 20.21
C VAL A 134 1.65 3.85 19.67
N LYS A 135 2.48 3.28 18.80
CA LYS A 135 3.67 3.96 18.27
C LYS A 135 3.34 4.94 17.16
N ARG A 136 2.34 4.62 16.32
CA ARG A 136 1.98 5.38 15.12
C ARG A 136 0.47 5.40 14.91
N VAL A 137 -0.04 6.52 14.42
CA VAL A 137 -1.41 6.66 13.94
C VAL A 137 -1.43 6.93 12.44
N VAL A 138 -2.31 6.21 11.72
CA VAL A 138 -2.61 6.50 10.32
C VAL A 138 -3.81 7.42 10.27
N PHE A 139 -3.58 8.68 9.92
CA PHE A 139 -4.66 9.67 9.85
C PHE A 139 -5.74 9.29 8.84
N SER A 140 -6.95 9.65 9.17
CA SER A 140 -8.10 9.55 8.27
C SER A 140 -7.87 10.37 7.00
N ARG A 141 -8.42 9.89 5.87
CA ARG A 141 -8.25 10.56 4.56
C ARG A 141 -8.98 11.90 4.45
N GLU A 142 -9.79 12.19 5.43
CA GLU A 142 -10.61 13.41 5.57
C GLU A 142 -9.83 14.58 6.15
N VAL A 143 -8.71 14.31 6.83
CA VAL A 143 -7.92 15.30 7.57
C VAL A 143 -6.91 15.96 6.63
N SER A 144 -6.83 17.30 6.72
CA SER A 144 -5.87 18.08 5.94
C SER A 144 -4.46 18.04 6.54
N ILE A 145 -3.47 18.38 5.73
CA ILE A 145 -2.07 18.40 6.18
C ILE A 145 -1.83 19.45 7.28
N ASP A 146 -2.54 20.56 7.24
CA ASP A 146 -2.41 21.62 8.24
C ASP A 146 -3.03 21.21 9.58
N GLU A 147 -4.16 20.49 9.56
CA GLU A 147 -4.75 19.88 10.75
C GLU A 147 -3.79 18.82 11.34
N ILE A 148 -3.21 17.93 10.51
CA ILE A 148 -2.23 16.93 10.98
C ILE A 148 -1.01 17.63 11.62
N ASP A 149 -0.52 18.70 11.01
CA ASP A 149 0.62 19.45 11.53
C ASP A 149 0.30 20.14 12.88
N SER A 150 -0.94 20.59 13.08
CA SER A 150 -1.39 21.25 14.30
C SER A 150 -1.53 20.30 15.50
N ILE A 151 -1.59 18.99 15.28
CA ILE A 151 -1.70 17.99 16.34
C ILE A 151 -0.32 17.81 17.01
N ASP A 152 -0.15 18.42 18.18
CA ASP A 152 1.09 18.33 18.97
C ASP A 152 1.02 17.16 19.98
N VAL A 153 1.12 15.94 19.44
CA VAL A 153 1.22 14.69 20.21
C VAL A 153 2.50 13.98 19.76
N PRO A 154 3.35 13.47 20.69
CA PRO A 154 4.62 12.82 20.35
C PRO A 154 4.42 11.38 19.85
N ILE A 155 3.52 11.20 18.89
CA ILE A 155 3.21 9.96 18.19
C ILE A 155 3.63 10.06 16.72
N GLU A 156 4.11 8.98 16.13
CA GLU A 156 4.42 8.99 14.70
C GLU A 156 3.14 9.15 13.86
N LYS A 157 3.19 10.05 12.89
CA LYS A 157 2.08 10.39 12.01
C LYS A 157 2.27 9.76 10.64
N GLU A 158 1.25 9.07 10.14
CA GLU A 158 1.23 8.46 8.82
C GLU A 158 0.01 8.97 8.05
N ALA A 159 0.18 9.28 6.76
CA ALA A 159 -0.91 9.70 5.88
C ALA A 159 -0.81 9.06 4.50
N PHE A 160 -1.96 8.81 3.85
CA PHE A 160 -1.99 8.39 2.47
C PHE A 160 -1.61 9.55 1.54
N VAL A 161 -0.70 9.27 0.59
CA VAL A 161 -0.22 10.25 -0.39
C VAL A 161 -0.56 9.87 -1.83
N HIS A 162 -0.92 8.62 -2.10
CA HIS A 162 -1.26 8.14 -3.45
C HIS A 162 -2.26 7.01 -3.42
N GLY A 163 -3.12 6.94 -4.46
CA GLY A 163 -3.99 5.82 -4.75
C GLY A 163 -5.46 6.05 -4.41
N ALA A 164 -6.21 4.97 -4.24
CA ALA A 164 -7.66 5.03 -4.13
C ALA A 164 -8.16 5.75 -2.87
N LEU A 165 -9.09 6.68 -3.06
CA LEU A 165 -9.83 7.34 -1.98
C LEU A 165 -11.15 6.62 -1.69
N CYS A 166 -11.62 6.75 -0.44
CA CYS A 166 -12.95 6.35 -0.02
C CYS A 166 -13.85 7.58 0.08
N ILE A 167 -15.13 7.45 -0.28
CA ILE A 167 -16.12 8.52 -0.13
C ILE A 167 -16.58 8.68 1.32
N SER A 168 -16.62 7.57 2.07
CA SER A 168 -17.03 7.55 3.47
C SER A 168 -15.89 7.97 4.38
N TYR A 169 -16.24 8.45 5.58
CA TYR A 169 -15.29 8.56 6.68
C TYR A 169 -14.56 7.24 6.89
N SER A 170 -13.27 7.33 7.18
CA SER A 170 -12.40 6.18 7.32
C SER A 170 -12.86 5.27 8.46
N GLY A 171 -13.12 3.98 8.15
CA GLY A 171 -13.61 3.01 9.13
C GLY A 171 -15.12 3.04 9.42
N GLU A 172 -15.88 4.02 8.92
CA GLU A 172 -17.28 4.23 9.29
C GLU A 172 -18.30 3.81 8.21
N CYS A 173 -17.84 3.18 7.11
CA CYS A 173 -18.71 2.82 6.01
C CYS A 173 -19.58 1.60 6.30
N LEU A 174 -20.90 1.78 6.30
CA LEU A 174 -21.89 0.71 6.42
C LEU A 174 -22.58 0.36 5.11
N MET A 175 -22.28 1.06 4.00
CA MET A 175 -23.01 0.93 2.74
C MET A 175 -23.04 -0.51 2.21
N SER A 176 -21.91 -1.19 2.19
CA SER A 176 -21.85 -2.59 1.72
C SER A 176 -22.61 -3.56 2.65
N SER A 177 -22.65 -3.28 3.96
CA SER A 177 -23.40 -4.07 4.93
C SER A 177 -24.90 -3.93 4.72
N MET A 178 -25.36 -2.71 4.51
CA MET A 178 -26.80 -2.42 4.33
C MET A 178 -27.34 -2.90 2.99
N LEU A 179 -26.55 -2.74 1.91
CA LEU A 179 -27.00 -3.12 0.54
C LEU A 179 -26.81 -4.61 0.23
N GLY A 180 -25.86 -5.29 0.87
CA GLY A 180 -25.51 -6.66 0.47
C GLY A 180 -25.02 -7.57 1.59
N GLY A 181 -25.18 -7.19 2.86
CA GLY A 181 -24.77 -8.00 4.02
C GLY A 181 -23.23 -8.18 4.15
N ARG A 182 -22.42 -7.43 3.39
CA ARG A 182 -20.95 -7.52 3.36
C ARG A 182 -20.33 -6.36 4.12
N SER A 183 -19.62 -6.63 5.21
CA SER A 183 -19.02 -5.57 6.02
C SER A 183 -17.71 -5.05 5.42
N GLY A 184 -17.70 -3.75 5.05
CA GLY A 184 -16.48 -3.06 4.63
C GLY A 184 -15.42 -3.00 5.74
N ASN A 185 -15.86 -2.89 7.00
CA ASN A 185 -14.98 -2.86 8.19
C ASN A 185 -14.46 -4.24 8.59
N ARG A 186 -14.91 -5.29 7.92
CA ARG A 186 -14.40 -6.66 8.03
C ARG A 186 -13.75 -7.16 6.75
N GLY A 187 -13.32 -6.23 5.89
CA GLY A 187 -12.56 -6.52 4.68
C GLY A 187 -13.38 -6.94 3.46
N GLU A 188 -14.71 -6.88 3.52
CA GLU A 188 -15.62 -7.39 2.48
C GLU A 188 -16.33 -6.28 1.68
N CYS A 189 -15.72 -5.09 1.61
CA CYS A 189 -16.28 -3.97 0.84
C CYS A 189 -16.64 -4.39 -0.59
N ALA A 190 -17.91 -4.20 -0.98
CA ALA A 190 -18.41 -4.50 -2.32
C ALA A 190 -18.17 -3.37 -3.34
N GLY A 191 -17.65 -2.22 -2.89
CA GLY A 191 -17.44 -1.06 -3.77
C GLY A 191 -18.74 -0.43 -4.25
N CYS A 192 -19.83 -0.48 -3.49
CA CYS A 192 -21.13 0.07 -3.86
C CYS A 192 -21.06 1.54 -4.29
N CYS A 193 -20.18 2.35 -3.67
CA CYS A 193 -19.94 3.73 -4.07
C CYS A 193 -19.39 3.89 -5.52
N ARG A 194 -19.00 2.81 -6.17
CA ARG A 194 -18.52 2.78 -7.56
C ARG A 194 -19.59 2.37 -8.58
N LEU A 195 -20.81 2.14 -8.13
CA LEU A 195 -21.96 1.87 -8.99
C LEU A 195 -22.61 3.18 -9.45
N PRO A 196 -23.34 3.15 -10.58
CA PRO A 196 -24.10 4.32 -11.03
C PRO A 196 -25.35 4.52 -10.17
N TYR A 197 -25.67 5.79 -9.90
CA TYR A 197 -26.83 6.20 -9.12
C TYR A 197 -27.56 7.37 -9.80
N THR A 198 -28.85 7.44 -9.57
CA THR A 198 -29.69 8.59 -9.89
C THR A 198 -30.06 9.31 -8.59
N LEU A 199 -29.80 10.61 -8.51
CA LEU A 199 -30.22 11.43 -7.37
C LEU A 199 -31.68 11.82 -7.54
N LEU A 200 -32.47 11.58 -6.49
CA LEU A 200 -33.90 11.92 -6.47
C LEU A 200 -34.17 12.96 -5.36
N ASP A 201 -35.11 13.88 -5.64
CA ASP A 201 -35.78 14.71 -4.63
C ASP A 201 -37.24 14.24 -4.55
N GLY A 202 -37.57 13.47 -3.52
CA GLY A 202 -38.80 12.70 -3.46
C GLY A 202 -38.90 11.72 -4.64
N THR A 203 -39.83 11.94 -5.56
CA THR A 203 -40.00 11.14 -6.78
C THR A 203 -39.36 11.76 -8.04
N THR A 204 -38.84 12.98 -7.92
CA THR A 204 -38.30 13.75 -9.05
C THR A 204 -36.80 13.43 -9.21
N SER A 205 -36.41 13.06 -10.42
CA SER A 205 -35.00 12.87 -10.75
C SER A 205 -34.29 14.21 -10.89
N ILE A 206 -33.25 14.44 -10.07
CA ILE A 206 -32.39 15.63 -10.13
C ILE A 206 -31.20 15.38 -11.06
N SER A 207 -30.72 14.12 -11.16
CA SER A 207 -29.60 13.77 -12.02
C SER A 207 -29.93 12.58 -12.91
N ASN A 208 -29.28 12.51 -14.07
CA ASN A 208 -29.20 11.26 -14.83
C ASN A 208 -28.34 10.24 -14.06
N GLU A 209 -28.44 8.97 -14.42
CA GLU A 209 -27.61 7.90 -13.88
C GLU A 209 -26.12 8.20 -14.10
N LYS A 210 -25.38 8.33 -13.02
CA LYS A 210 -23.93 8.66 -13.00
C LYS A 210 -23.24 8.03 -11.79
N TYR A 211 -21.91 7.99 -11.83
CA TYR A 211 -21.09 7.50 -10.73
C TYR A 211 -20.91 8.58 -9.63
N LEU A 212 -22.01 9.01 -9.03
CA LEU A 212 -22.07 10.18 -8.16
C LEU A 212 -21.13 10.10 -6.94
N LEU A 213 -20.88 8.88 -6.44
CA LEU A 213 -20.07 8.61 -5.24
C LEU A 213 -18.67 8.09 -5.58
N SER A 214 -18.30 8.01 -6.86
CA SER A 214 -17.02 7.46 -7.30
C SER A 214 -15.91 8.50 -7.20
N THR A 215 -15.02 8.37 -6.22
CA THR A 215 -13.87 9.27 -6.05
C THR A 215 -12.78 9.06 -7.09
N LYS A 216 -12.04 10.13 -7.40
CA LYS A 216 -10.77 10.10 -8.14
C LYS A 216 -9.67 9.39 -7.33
N GLU A 217 -8.50 9.19 -7.94
CA GLU A 217 -7.29 8.70 -7.26
C GLU A 217 -6.51 9.87 -6.64
N LEU A 218 -6.06 9.68 -5.41
CA LEU A 218 -5.14 10.63 -4.76
C LEU A 218 -3.81 10.62 -5.50
N ASN A 219 -3.28 11.80 -5.79
CA ASN A 219 -1.94 12.00 -6.32
C ASN A 219 -1.37 13.32 -5.78
N THR A 220 -0.43 13.21 -4.85
CA THR A 220 0.19 14.36 -4.19
C THR A 220 1.61 14.65 -4.66
N THR A 221 2.05 14.06 -5.77
CA THR A 221 3.43 14.23 -6.29
C THR A 221 3.82 15.70 -6.52
N LYS A 222 2.85 16.55 -6.92
CA LYS A 222 3.07 18.00 -7.10
C LYS A 222 3.22 18.78 -5.78
N TYR A 223 2.95 18.15 -4.66
CA TYR A 223 2.99 18.73 -3.30
C TYR A 223 4.08 18.10 -2.43
N ILE A 224 5.07 17.47 -3.04
CA ILE A 224 6.10 16.71 -2.31
C ILE A 224 6.87 17.59 -1.31
N ASP A 225 7.19 18.81 -1.67
CA ASP A 225 7.91 19.75 -0.81
C ASP A 225 7.13 20.05 0.49
N ARG A 226 5.78 20.19 0.38
CA ARG A 226 4.94 20.40 1.54
C ARG A 226 4.89 19.15 2.43
N LEU A 227 4.89 17.96 1.83
CA LEU A 227 4.97 16.68 2.56
C LEU A 227 6.31 16.51 3.27
N ILE A 228 7.43 16.83 2.61
CA ILE A 228 8.77 16.78 3.22
C ILE A 228 8.84 17.69 4.44
N ASN A 229 8.25 18.88 4.37
CA ASN A 229 8.28 19.87 5.45
C ASN A 229 7.15 19.72 6.50
N SER A 230 6.30 18.68 6.41
CA SER A 230 5.23 18.43 7.36
C SER A 230 5.70 17.62 8.58
N SER A 231 4.82 17.50 9.58
CA SER A 231 5.00 16.60 10.73
C SER A 231 4.72 15.12 10.40
N ILE A 232 4.19 14.81 9.21
CA ILE A 232 3.93 13.44 8.75
C ILE A 232 5.28 12.73 8.58
N TYR A 233 5.48 11.63 9.30
CA TYR A 233 6.68 10.80 9.23
C TYR A 233 6.62 9.79 8.09
N SER A 234 5.49 9.06 7.96
CA SER A 234 5.32 7.97 6.99
C SER A 234 4.35 8.36 5.87
N LEU A 235 4.83 8.28 4.63
CA LEU A 235 4.09 8.57 3.40
C LEU A 235 3.58 7.27 2.79
N LYS A 236 2.28 7.01 2.92
CA LYS A 236 1.67 5.73 2.55
C LYS A 236 1.05 5.74 1.16
N ILE A 237 1.43 4.75 0.35
CA ILE A 237 0.83 4.48 -0.96
C ILE A 237 -0.30 3.46 -0.79
N GLU A 238 -1.52 3.74 -1.27
CA GLU A 238 -2.61 2.76 -1.36
C GLU A 238 -2.46 1.92 -2.64
N GLY A 239 -2.57 0.58 -2.53
CA GLY A 239 -2.44 -0.25 -3.71
C GLY A 239 -2.30 -1.75 -3.51
N ARG A 240 -2.74 -2.36 -2.37
CA ARG A 240 -2.61 -3.82 -2.14
C ARG A 240 -3.30 -4.71 -3.19
N MET A 241 -4.29 -4.18 -3.92
CA MET A 241 -4.98 -4.88 -5.01
C MET A 241 -4.48 -4.46 -6.40
N LYS A 242 -3.34 -3.80 -6.48
CA LYS A 242 -2.75 -3.30 -7.72
C LYS A 242 -1.64 -4.23 -8.23
N SER A 243 -1.25 -4.04 -9.50
CA SER A 243 -0.19 -4.82 -10.15
C SER A 243 1.21 -4.47 -9.62
N PRO A 244 2.20 -5.36 -9.79
CA PRO A 244 3.60 -5.05 -9.48
C PRO A 244 4.13 -3.81 -10.21
N LEU A 245 3.72 -3.59 -11.47
CA LEU A 245 4.04 -2.38 -12.23
C LEU A 245 3.56 -1.11 -11.52
N TYR A 246 2.30 -1.09 -11.04
CA TYR A 246 1.75 0.04 -10.30
C TYR A 246 2.56 0.31 -9.03
N VAL A 247 2.80 -0.72 -8.23
CA VAL A 247 3.54 -0.60 -6.96
C VAL A 247 4.96 -0.11 -7.22
N GLY A 248 5.68 -0.75 -8.13
CA GLY A 248 7.08 -0.41 -8.44
C GLY A 248 7.21 1.01 -9.00
N PHE A 249 6.38 1.37 -9.98
CA PHE A 249 6.45 2.69 -10.62
C PHE A 249 6.17 3.82 -9.62
N ILE A 250 5.10 3.72 -8.82
CA ILE A 250 4.74 4.77 -7.87
C ILE A 250 5.78 4.86 -6.75
N THR A 251 6.26 3.72 -6.23
CA THR A 251 7.32 3.72 -5.22
C THR A 251 8.58 4.40 -5.75
N LYS A 252 9.03 4.05 -6.96
CA LYS A 252 10.19 4.68 -7.63
C LYS A 252 10.00 6.20 -7.80
N LEU A 253 8.81 6.64 -8.22
CA LEU A 253 8.51 8.04 -8.42
C LEU A 253 8.58 8.83 -7.10
N TYR A 254 7.90 8.36 -6.03
CA TYR A 254 7.97 9.02 -4.73
C TYR A 254 9.37 8.95 -4.12
N ARG A 255 10.12 7.86 -4.31
CA ARG A 255 11.50 7.76 -3.85
C ARG A 255 12.40 8.81 -4.48
N ARG A 256 12.34 8.94 -5.81
CA ARG A 256 13.10 9.97 -6.54
C ARG A 256 12.75 11.39 -6.08
N LEU A 257 11.47 11.66 -5.85
CA LEU A 257 11.01 12.95 -5.33
C LEU A 257 11.49 13.22 -3.89
N LEU A 258 11.47 12.20 -3.03
CA LEU A 258 11.97 12.30 -1.65
C LEU A 258 13.50 12.43 -1.58
N ASP A 259 14.21 11.95 -2.58
CA ASP A 259 15.66 12.11 -2.74
C ASP A 259 16.01 13.40 -3.52
N GLU A 260 15.02 14.29 -3.71
CA GLU A 260 15.15 15.61 -4.35
C GLU A 260 15.71 15.55 -5.79
N GLU A 261 15.49 14.43 -6.50
CA GLU A 261 15.85 14.34 -7.91
C GLU A 261 14.96 15.26 -8.76
N LYS A 262 15.55 15.82 -9.83
CA LYS A 262 14.78 16.57 -10.83
C LYS A 262 13.92 15.60 -11.65
N VAL A 263 12.61 15.71 -11.51
CA VAL A 263 11.62 14.86 -12.18
C VAL A 263 10.68 15.73 -13.04
N ASP A 264 10.50 15.34 -14.29
CA ASP A 264 9.42 15.90 -15.13
C ASP A 264 8.08 15.28 -14.71
N LEU A 265 7.37 15.97 -13.80
CA LEU A 265 6.13 15.48 -13.22
C LEU A 265 4.99 15.31 -14.24
N ASP A 266 4.96 16.11 -15.31
CA ASP A 266 3.91 15.97 -16.32
C ASP A 266 4.16 14.72 -17.17
N PHE A 267 5.41 14.45 -17.53
CA PHE A 267 5.80 13.21 -18.22
C PHE A 267 5.54 11.96 -17.36
N GLU A 268 5.93 11.97 -16.08
CA GLU A 268 5.68 10.84 -15.18
C GLU A 268 4.18 10.66 -14.88
N THR A 269 3.41 11.77 -14.81
CA THR A 269 1.95 11.71 -14.66
C THR A 269 1.29 11.09 -15.88
N ASP A 270 1.79 11.31 -17.08
CA ASP A 270 1.27 10.68 -18.28
C ASP A 270 1.53 9.16 -18.28
N LYS A 271 2.70 8.71 -17.82
CA LYS A 271 2.97 7.28 -17.57
C LYS A 271 2.01 6.71 -16.53
N LEU A 272 1.80 7.41 -15.39
CA LEU A 272 0.83 7.00 -14.37
C LEU A 272 -0.57 6.80 -14.95
N LYS A 273 -1.00 7.69 -15.87
CA LYS A 273 -2.31 7.55 -16.54
C LYS A 273 -2.41 6.29 -17.38
N THR A 274 -1.32 5.78 -17.94
CA THR A 274 -1.35 4.51 -18.68
C THR A 274 -1.36 3.28 -17.78
N ILE A 275 -0.82 3.39 -16.55
CA ILE A 275 -0.80 2.31 -15.56
C ILE A 275 -2.15 2.19 -14.87
N PHE A 276 -2.66 3.31 -14.31
CA PHE A 276 -3.98 3.37 -13.70
C PHE A 276 -4.48 4.81 -13.54
N ASN A 277 -5.65 5.11 -14.11
CA ASN A 277 -6.22 6.45 -14.14
C ASN A 277 -7.73 6.42 -13.94
N ARG A 278 -8.22 6.95 -12.80
CA ARG A 278 -9.62 7.34 -12.54
C ARG A 278 -9.75 8.85 -12.38
N LYS A 279 -8.95 9.62 -13.11
CA LYS A 279 -8.59 11.03 -12.85
C LYS A 279 -7.87 11.17 -11.50
N PHE A 280 -7.11 12.24 -11.36
CA PHE A 280 -6.34 12.51 -10.14
C PHE A 280 -6.93 13.71 -9.39
N THR A 281 -6.72 13.67 -8.06
CA THR A 281 -7.06 14.74 -7.13
C THR A 281 -5.94 14.88 -6.11
N LYS A 282 -5.79 16.07 -5.54
CA LYS A 282 -4.92 16.31 -4.39
C LYS A 282 -5.54 15.86 -3.06
N GLY A 283 -6.84 15.51 -3.10
CA GLY A 283 -7.59 15.05 -1.93
C GLY A 283 -7.85 16.13 -0.89
N ARG A 284 -8.60 15.78 0.14
CA ARG A 284 -8.80 16.67 1.30
C ARG A 284 -7.50 16.98 2.03
N LEU A 285 -6.50 16.12 1.90
CA LEU A 285 -5.16 16.36 2.44
C LEU A 285 -4.60 17.74 2.00
N PHE A 286 -4.92 18.18 0.78
CA PHE A 286 -4.55 19.48 0.22
C PHE A 286 -5.77 20.33 -0.14
N PHE A 287 -6.82 20.27 0.66
CA PHE A 287 -8.01 21.12 0.57
C PHE A 287 -8.73 21.04 -0.78
N GLU A 288 -8.90 19.83 -1.33
CA GLU A 288 -9.81 19.63 -2.47
C GLU A 288 -11.26 19.68 -1.97
N ASP A 289 -12.13 20.41 -2.68
CA ASP A 289 -13.55 20.41 -2.38
C ASP A 289 -14.22 19.07 -2.76
N ASP A 290 -15.33 18.74 -2.09
CA ASP A 290 -15.98 17.44 -2.23
C ASP A 290 -16.52 17.19 -3.66
N ALA A 291 -16.98 18.20 -4.36
CA ALA A 291 -17.46 18.07 -5.74
C ALA A 291 -16.31 17.70 -6.69
N SER A 292 -15.15 18.32 -6.48
CA SER A 292 -13.93 18.06 -7.26
C SER A 292 -13.30 16.69 -6.98
N LEU A 293 -13.61 16.06 -5.83
CA LEU A 293 -13.14 14.71 -5.52
C LEU A 293 -13.78 13.64 -6.41
N MET A 294 -14.98 13.88 -6.97
CA MET A 294 -15.75 12.85 -7.65
C MET A 294 -15.37 12.71 -9.12
N ASN A 295 -15.37 11.48 -9.62
CA ASN A 295 -15.32 11.14 -11.04
C ASN A 295 -16.66 10.52 -11.47
N GLN A 296 -17.58 11.36 -11.90
CA GLN A 296 -18.94 10.95 -12.28
C GLN A 296 -19.01 10.22 -13.63
N GLU A 297 -17.95 10.22 -14.42
CA GLU A 297 -17.95 9.65 -15.78
C GLU A 297 -17.64 8.16 -15.80
N SER A 298 -16.69 7.70 -14.98
CA SER A 298 -16.28 6.29 -14.99
C SER A 298 -15.61 5.89 -13.66
N PRO A 299 -15.96 4.72 -13.10
CA PRO A 299 -15.32 4.18 -11.90
C PRO A 299 -14.06 3.38 -12.25
N ASN A 300 -13.80 3.15 -13.53
CA ASN A 300 -12.75 2.27 -14.05
C ASN A 300 -11.54 3.05 -14.56
N HIS A 301 -10.52 2.31 -14.94
CA HIS A 301 -9.32 2.82 -15.59
C HIS A 301 -9.67 3.50 -16.93
N GLN A 302 -9.29 4.76 -17.10
CA GLN A 302 -9.59 5.58 -18.28
C GLN A 302 -8.42 5.69 -19.26
N GLY A 303 -7.20 5.35 -18.84
CA GLY A 303 -6.00 5.49 -19.64
C GLY A 303 -5.52 6.93 -19.83
N LEU A 304 -4.57 7.10 -20.72
CA LEU A 304 -4.04 8.37 -21.22
C LEU A 304 -4.65 8.67 -22.59
N VAL A 305 -5.36 9.77 -22.74
CA VAL A 305 -5.86 10.20 -24.06
C VAL A 305 -4.67 10.49 -24.98
N ILE A 306 -4.63 9.79 -26.11
CA ILE A 306 -3.52 9.86 -27.08
C ILE A 306 -3.94 10.42 -28.45
N GLY A 307 -5.22 10.54 -28.73
CA GLY A 307 -5.71 11.05 -30.03
C GLY A 307 -7.16 10.75 -30.29
N ASN A 308 -7.54 10.87 -31.57
CA ASN A 308 -8.89 10.60 -32.06
C ASN A 308 -8.84 9.56 -33.17
N SER A 309 -9.88 8.73 -33.23
CA SER A 309 -10.03 7.74 -34.28
C SER A 309 -11.08 8.13 -35.33
N SER A 310 -10.95 7.57 -36.51
CA SER A 310 -11.95 7.56 -37.57
C SER A 310 -11.87 6.25 -38.34
N ILE A 311 -12.93 5.88 -39.06
CA ILE A 311 -12.94 4.68 -39.86
C ILE A 311 -12.30 4.96 -41.22
N TYR A 312 -11.42 4.05 -41.64
CA TYR A 312 -10.78 4.07 -42.93
C TYR A 312 -10.77 2.66 -43.53
N LYS A 313 -11.69 2.42 -44.47
CA LYS A 313 -11.95 1.07 -45.04
C LYS A 313 -12.24 0.06 -43.94
N ASP A 314 -11.47 -1.01 -43.87
CA ASP A 314 -11.56 -2.09 -42.90
C ASP A 314 -10.73 -1.84 -41.62
N LYS A 315 -10.09 -0.67 -41.51
CA LYS A 315 -9.19 -0.30 -40.40
C LYS A 315 -9.70 0.93 -39.64
N ILE A 316 -9.16 1.11 -38.45
CA ILE A 316 -9.31 2.32 -37.67
C ILE A 316 -8.08 3.20 -37.90
N LYS A 317 -8.30 4.39 -38.42
CA LYS A 317 -7.29 5.44 -38.50
C LYS A 317 -7.23 6.18 -37.16
N ILE A 318 -6.06 6.30 -36.57
CA ILE A 318 -5.81 7.04 -35.33
C ILE A 318 -4.91 8.24 -35.66
N ASN A 319 -5.40 9.44 -35.35
CA ASN A 319 -4.62 10.67 -35.39
C ASN A 319 -4.09 10.95 -33.98
N LEU A 320 -2.80 10.72 -33.78
CA LEU A 320 -2.16 10.92 -32.48
C LEU A 320 -1.98 12.41 -32.20
N ASN A 321 -2.20 12.81 -30.95
CA ASN A 321 -1.89 14.16 -30.48
C ASN A 321 -0.39 14.39 -30.48
N ARG A 322 0.05 15.64 -30.62
CA ARG A 322 1.47 16.01 -30.62
C ARG A 322 2.18 15.48 -29.37
N GLY A 323 3.30 14.79 -29.57
CA GLY A 323 4.11 14.20 -28.49
C GLY A 323 3.57 12.87 -27.94
N ARG A 324 2.49 12.31 -28.53
CA ARG A 324 2.00 10.98 -28.18
C ARG A 324 2.58 9.93 -29.10
N VAL A 325 2.82 8.76 -28.52
CA VAL A 325 3.42 7.62 -29.22
C VAL A 325 2.63 6.37 -28.94
N LEU A 326 2.42 5.56 -29.97
CA LEU A 326 1.76 4.27 -29.90
C LEU A 326 2.73 3.20 -30.37
N TYR A 327 2.81 2.10 -29.62
CA TYR A 327 3.65 0.95 -29.96
C TYR A 327 2.78 -0.27 -30.27
N GLN A 328 3.34 -1.18 -31.06
CA GLN A 328 2.79 -2.53 -31.16
C GLN A 328 2.78 -3.18 -29.78
N ASN A 329 1.73 -3.92 -29.47
CA ASN A 329 1.42 -4.53 -28.18
C ASN A 329 0.95 -3.55 -27.07
N ASP A 330 0.82 -2.24 -27.33
CA ASP A 330 0.08 -1.36 -26.43
C ASP A 330 -1.41 -1.75 -26.41
N ALA A 331 -2.10 -1.47 -25.30
CA ALA A 331 -3.54 -1.56 -25.26
C ALA A 331 -4.19 -0.18 -25.34
N ILE A 332 -5.25 -0.09 -26.15
CA ILE A 332 -6.04 1.12 -26.33
C ILE A 332 -7.52 0.90 -25.99
N ARG A 333 -8.18 1.99 -25.63
CA ARG A 333 -9.61 2.05 -25.38
C ARG A 333 -10.22 3.19 -26.18
N PHE A 334 -11.37 2.93 -26.79
CA PHE A 334 -12.24 3.91 -27.42
C PHE A 334 -13.23 4.41 -26.35
N VAL A 335 -13.09 5.69 -25.99
CA VAL A 335 -13.70 6.26 -24.78
C VAL A 335 -15.23 6.23 -24.83
N ASN A 336 -15.81 6.71 -25.94
CA ASN A 336 -17.26 6.82 -26.08
C ASN A 336 -17.94 5.45 -26.22
N SER A 337 -17.36 4.54 -26.99
CA SER A 337 -17.87 3.16 -27.15
C SER A 337 -17.58 2.28 -25.94
N GLY A 338 -16.62 2.65 -25.07
CA GLY A 338 -16.17 1.86 -23.93
C GLY A 338 -15.39 0.59 -24.28
N ARG A 339 -15.11 0.33 -25.57
CA ARG A 339 -14.44 -0.87 -26.06
C ARG A 339 -12.92 -0.71 -26.03
N GLY A 340 -12.20 -1.80 -25.73
CA GLY A 340 -10.73 -1.81 -25.69
C GLY A 340 -10.13 -2.98 -26.46
N MET A 341 -8.91 -2.80 -26.95
CA MET A 341 -8.15 -3.84 -27.66
C MET A 341 -6.65 -3.70 -27.46
N MET A 342 -5.94 -4.81 -27.60
CA MET A 342 -4.48 -4.83 -27.75
C MET A 342 -4.13 -4.66 -29.24
N ILE A 343 -3.08 -3.90 -29.52
CA ILE A 343 -2.57 -3.62 -30.87
C ILE A 343 -1.64 -4.73 -31.30
N ASN A 344 -2.14 -5.73 -32.01
CA ASN A 344 -1.33 -6.80 -32.56
C ASN A 344 -0.55 -6.37 -33.82
N PHE A 345 -1.19 -5.53 -34.65
CA PHE A 345 -0.60 -4.97 -35.86
C PHE A 345 -0.80 -3.46 -35.87
N LEU A 346 0.30 -2.74 -36.02
CA LEU A 346 0.33 -1.29 -36.13
C LEU A 346 0.85 -0.94 -37.53
N TYR A 347 0.17 -0.02 -38.21
CA TYR A 347 0.56 0.46 -39.53
C TYR A 347 0.83 1.96 -39.49
N ASP A 348 1.86 2.41 -40.19
CA ASP A 348 2.20 3.82 -40.33
C ASP A 348 1.23 4.59 -41.25
N LYS A 349 1.51 5.87 -41.50
CA LYS A 349 0.71 6.72 -42.39
C LYS A 349 0.62 6.19 -43.84
N ASP A 350 1.59 5.41 -44.28
CA ASP A 350 1.67 4.82 -45.63
C ASP A 350 1.14 3.36 -45.65
N MET A 351 0.45 2.91 -44.61
CA MET A 351 -0.13 1.57 -44.45
C MET A 351 0.91 0.44 -44.40
N LYS A 352 2.16 0.74 -44.03
CA LYS A 352 3.19 -0.27 -43.81
C LYS A 352 3.23 -0.69 -42.36
N LEU A 353 3.50 -1.97 -42.09
CA LEU A 353 3.68 -2.47 -40.74
C LEU A 353 4.86 -1.75 -40.06
N CYS A 354 4.63 -1.30 -38.83
CA CYS A 354 5.62 -0.64 -38.01
C CYS A 354 5.49 -1.07 -36.53
N SER A 355 6.56 -0.91 -35.77
CA SER A 355 6.55 -1.18 -34.34
C SER A 355 6.19 0.04 -33.49
N LYS A 356 6.24 1.25 -34.10
CA LYS A 356 6.04 2.54 -33.43
C LYS A 356 5.39 3.54 -34.39
N ALA A 357 4.46 4.34 -33.88
CA ALA A 357 3.88 5.49 -34.58
C ALA A 357 3.78 6.72 -33.64
N ASP A 358 3.98 7.92 -34.18
CA ASP A 358 3.97 9.20 -33.45
C ASP A 358 3.09 10.28 -34.11
N SER A 359 2.34 9.91 -35.16
CA SER A 359 1.48 10.81 -35.89
C SER A 359 0.19 10.10 -36.32
N VAL A 360 -0.02 9.91 -37.63
CA VAL A 360 -1.15 9.13 -38.15
C VAL A 360 -0.76 7.66 -38.23
N CYS A 361 -1.61 6.79 -37.69
CA CYS A 361 -1.43 5.35 -37.79
C CYS A 361 -2.76 4.61 -37.99
N TYR A 362 -2.68 3.33 -38.31
CA TYR A 362 -3.84 2.50 -38.51
C TYR A 362 -3.71 1.20 -37.70
N VAL A 363 -4.86 0.71 -37.22
CA VAL A 363 -4.98 -0.59 -36.53
C VAL A 363 -6.17 -1.36 -37.11
N ASP A 364 -6.17 -2.68 -36.96
CA ASP A 364 -7.27 -3.52 -37.44
C ASP A 364 -8.56 -3.23 -36.66
N ASN A 365 -9.69 -3.12 -37.35
CA ASN A 365 -10.99 -2.89 -36.73
C ASN A 365 -11.64 -4.19 -36.22
N LYS A 366 -11.00 -4.87 -35.27
CA LYS A 366 -11.51 -6.12 -34.65
C LYS A 366 -12.74 -5.90 -33.77
N LEU A 367 -12.99 -4.66 -33.36
CA LEU A 367 -14.09 -4.31 -32.45
C LEU A 367 -15.35 -3.84 -33.19
N ASN A 368 -15.34 -3.79 -34.53
CA ASN A 368 -16.43 -3.21 -35.33
C ASN A 368 -16.83 -1.81 -34.84
N ILE A 369 -15.86 -0.94 -34.61
CA ILE A 369 -16.10 0.48 -34.33
C ILE A 369 -16.65 1.10 -35.60
N SER A 370 -17.79 1.79 -35.50
CA SER A 370 -18.55 2.33 -36.64
C SER A 370 -18.50 3.86 -36.75
N SER A 371 -17.96 4.54 -35.72
CA SER A 371 -17.92 6.02 -35.68
C SER A 371 -16.59 6.51 -35.16
N SER A 372 -16.35 7.82 -35.29
CA SER A 372 -15.20 8.48 -34.67
C SER A 372 -15.28 8.42 -33.15
N ASP A 373 -14.13 8.23 -32.49
CA ASP A 373 -14.03 8.11 -31.04
C ASP A 373 -12.73 8.73 -30.52
N ILE A 374 -12.71 9.07 -29.23
CA ILE A 374 -11.48 9.46 -28.52
C ILE A 374 -10.73 8.18 -28.17
N VAL A 375 -9.41 8.17 -28.41
CA VAL A 375 -8.53 7.03 -28.13
C VAL A 375 -7.70 7.29 -26.90
N SER A 376 -7.77 6.38 -25.94
CA SER A 376 -6.90 6.36 -24.74
C SER A 376 -5.99 5.14 -24.77
N LYS A 377 -4.72 5.32 -24.40
CA LYS A 377 -3.79 4.22 -24.12
C LYS A 377 -3.98 3.76 -22.67
N THR A 378 -4.31 2.49 -22.49
CA THR A 378 -4.60 1.87 -21.18
C THR A 378 -3.51 0.91 -20.72
N GLN A 379 -2.53 0.61 -21.59
CA GLN A 379 -1.38 -0.21 -21.26
C GLN A 379 -0.21 0.19 -22.16
N ASP A 380 0.96 0.36 -21.58
CA ASP A 380 2.20 0.66 -22.28
C ASP A 380 3.14 -0.54 -22.22
N TYR A 381 3.29 -1.22 -23.35
CA TYR A 381 4.11 -2.44 -23.47
C TYR A 381 5.57 -2.23 -23.09
N ASN A 382 6.15 -1.10 -23.48
CA ASN A 382 7.55 -0.81 -23.18
C ASN A 382 7.75 -0.54 -21.69
N LEU A 383 6.83 0.21 -21.06
CA LEU A 383 6.86 0.45 -19.63
C LEU A 383 6.70 -0.84 -18.82
N GLU A 384 5.82 -1.75 -19.24
CA GLU A 384 5.69 -3.06 -18.61
C GLU A 384 6.97 -3.89 -18.69
N ASN A 385 7.62 -3.88 -19.86
CA ASN A 385 8.87 -4.61 -20.04
C ASN A 385 10.03 -3.99 -19.25
N GLU A 386 10.08 -2.65 -19.12
CA GLU A 386 11.04 -1.99 -18.24
C GLU A 386 10.92 -2.53 -16.80
N PHE A 387 9.70 -2.68 -16.29
CA PHE A 387 9.49 -3.17 -14.93
C PHE A 387 9.57 -4.69 -14.76
N LYS A 388 9.38 -5.46 -15.83
CA LYS A 388 9.65 -6.93 -15.80
C LYS A 388 11.13 -7.26 -15.74
N ASN A 389 11.95 -6.43 -16.38
CA ASN A 389 13.39 -6.61 -16.50
C ASN A 389 14.19 -5.80 -15.46
N ILE A 390 13.55 -5.28 -14.41
CA ILE A 390 14.29 -4.63 -13.33
C ILE A 390 15.18 -5.69 -12.67
N ASP A 391 16.49 -5.54 -12.86
CA ASP A 391 17.48 -6.31 -12.15
C ASP A 391 17.25 -6.17 -10.64
N SER A 392 17.29 -7.29 -9.93
CA SER A 392 17.19 -7.28 -8.48
C SER A 392 18.23 -6.32 -7.91
N LYS A 393 17.79 -5.35 -7.08
CA LYS A 393 18.71 -4.46 -6.40
C LYS A 393 19.71 -5.29 -5.63
N LYS A 394 21.00 -5.19 -5.96
CA LYS A 394 22.06 -5.89 -5.25
C LYS A 394 22.54 -5.04 -4.07
N ILE A 395 22.89 -5.70 -2.99
CA ILE A 395 23.47 -5.10 -1.79
C ILE A 395 24.99 -5.10 -1.98
N GLU A 396 25.61 -3.94 -1.88
CA GLU A 396 27.06 -3.82 -1.98
C GLU A 396 27.73 -4.43 -0.76
N VAL A 397 28.75 -5.25 -1.02
CA VAL A 397 29.58 -5.84 0.03
C VAL A 397 31.07 -5.68 -0.28
N SER A 398 31.86 -5.54 0.76
CA SER A 398 33.31 -5.56 0.66
C SER A 398 33.88 -6.81 1.32
N PHE A 399 34.98 -7.33 0.78
CA PHE A 399 35.75 -8.40 1.38
C PHE A 399 37.10 -7.91 1.87
N SER A 400 37.61 -8.52 2.97
CA SER A 400 39.00 -8.39 3.38
C SER A 400 39.57 -9.79 3.55
N VAL A 401 40.71 -10.04 2.92
CA VAL A 401 41.42 -11.33 2.90
C VAL A 401 42.76 -11.17 3.59
N VAL A 402 43.04 -12.02 4.56
CA VAL A 402 44.37 -12.13 5.21
C VAL A 402 44.86 -13.55 5.02
N ALA A 403 46.00 -13.69 4.33
CA ALA A 403 46.63 -14.98 4.04
C ALA A 403 48.09 -15.00 4.47
N ARG A 404 48.37 -15.66 5.59
CA ARG A 404 49.72 -15.84 6.15
C ARG A 404 50.11 -17.31 6.10
N ILE A 405 51.35 -17.61 5.66
CA ILE A 405 51.84 -18.97 5.56
C ILE A 405 51.81 -19.64 6.95
N GLY A 406 51.31 -20.86 7.02
CA GLY A 406 51.17 -21.64 8.25
C GLY A 406 49.92 -21.27 9.11
N HIS A 407 49.12 -20.29 8.71
CA HIS A 407 47.89 -19.87 9.39
C HIS A 407 46.63 -20.20 8.59
N PRO A 408 45.46 -20.26 9.25
CA PRO A 408 44.18 -20.35 8.50
C PRO A 408 43.97 -19.15 7.55
N LEU A 409 43.32 -19.42 6.40
CA LEU A 409 42.86 -18.34 5.53
C LEU A 409 41.75 -17.59 6.24
N LYS A 410 41.97 -16.33 6.53
CA LYS A 410 41.00 -15.45 7.18
C LYS A 410 40.36 -14.52 6.16
N VAL A 411 39.02 -14.54 6.07
CA VAL A 411 38.28 -13.65 5.19
C VAL A 411 37.12 -13.03 5.95
N SER A 412 36.90 -11.75 5.74
CA SER A 412 35.70 -11.05 6.21
C SER A 412 34.85 -10.55 5.06
N ILE A 413 33.53 -10.46 5.30
CA ILE A 413 32.55 -9.80 4.44
C ILE A 413 31.83 -8.71 5.25
N SER A 414 31.66 -7.54 4.65
CA SER A 414 30.92 -6.44 5.27
C SER A 414 29.99 -5.75 4.28
N ASP A 415 28.77 -5.40 4.73
CA ASP A 415 27.79 -4.59 4.01
C ASP A 415 27.71 -3.14 4.52
N GLY A 416 28.73 -2.72 5.31
CA GLY A 416 28.78 -1.41 5.94
C GLY A 416 28.11 -1.33 7.32
N TYR A 417 27.19 -2.25 7.64
CA TYR A 417 26.50 -2.37 8.94
C TYR A 417 26.93 -3.62 9.71
N ASN A 418 27.01 -4.74 8.98
CA ASN A 418 27.42 -6.03 9.53
C ASN A 418 28.84 -6.35 9.06
N ASN A 419 29.61 -7.03 9.91
CA ASN A 419 30.92 -7.55 9.56
C ASN A 419 31.06 -8.97 10.09
N ILE A 420 31.27 -9.93 9.19
CA ILE A 420 31.41 -11.34 9.51
C ILE A 420 32.81 -11.79 9.12
N VAL A 421 33.45 -12.47 10.02
CA VAL A 421 34.84 -12.97 9.83
C VAL A 421 34.82 -14.49 9.97
N GLU A 422 35.46 -15.17 9.01
CA GLU A 422 35.65 -16.62 9.02
C GLU A 422 37.10 -16.98 8.78
N GLU A 423 37.50 -18.11 9.35
CA GLU A 423 38.82 -18.72 9.17
C GLU A 423 38.66 -20.16 8.70
N ILE A 424 39.33 -20.54 7.61
CA ILE A 424 39.18 -21.86 7.01
C ILE A 424 40.52 -22.42 6.52
N GLY A 425 40.73 -23.73 6.70
CA GLY A 425 41.90 -24.47 6.18
C GLY A 425 43.21 -23.92 6.67
N CYS A 426 44.28 -24.16 5.92
CA CYS A 426 45.60 -23.63 6.19
C CYS A 426 46.20 -23.08 4.89
N VAL A 427 46.83 -21.94 4.98
CA VAL A 427 47.58 -21.31 3.89
C VAL A 427 48.97 -21.89 3.86
N ASN A 428 49.36 -22.41 2.70
CA ASN A 428 50.67 -23.06 2.52
C ASN A 428 51.62 -22.18 1.71
N GLU A 429 52.91 -22.50 1.76
CA GLU A 429 53.86 -21.92 0.87
C GLU A 429 53.72 -22.52 -0.56
N ALA A 430 53.82 -21.69 -1.58
CA ALA A 430 53.67 -22.11 -2.97
C ALA A 430 54.88 -22.93 -3.41
N LYS A 431 54.65 -24.14 -3.93
CA LYS A 431 55.70 -25.00 -4.47
C LYS A 431 56.09 -24.64 -5.94
N ASN A 432 55.16 -24.03 -6.69
CA ASN A 432 55.38 -23.63 -8.09
C ASN A 432 55.11 -22.11 -8.25
N ALA A 433 53.84 -21.74 -8.47
CA ALA A 433 53.42 -20.34 -8.63
C ALA A 433 52.55 -19.88 -7.44
N PRO A 434 52.83 -18.74 -6.84
CA PRO A 434 51.94 -18.17 -5.79
C PRO A 434 50.60 -17.76 -6.39
N VAL A 435 49.55 -17.76 -5.54
CA VAL A 435 48.26 -17.28 -5.96
C VAL A 435 48.32 -15.76 -6.20
N ASP A 436 47.86 -15.31 -7.37
CA ASP A 436 47.76 -13.90 -7.70
C ASP A 436 46.46 -13.27 -7.12
N ASP A 437 46.47 -11.96 -6.95
CA ASP A 437 45.36 -11.20 -6.42
C ASP A 437 44.13 -11.30 -7.37
N GLN A 438 44.33 -11.35 -8.66
CA GLN A 438 43.25 -11.47 -9.67
C GLN A 438 42.49 -12.78 -9.49
N THR A 439 43.17 -13.87 -9.19
CA THR A 439 42.54 -15.16 -8.88
C THR A 439 41.68 -15.06 -7.64
N ILE A 440 42.16 -14.46 -6.55
CA ILE A 440 41.40 -14.25 -5.32
C ILE A 440 40.17 -13.39 -5.61
N ILE A 441 40.34 -12.24 -6.26
CA ILE A 441 39.28 -11.33 -6.65
C ILE A 441 38.23 -12.06 -7.50
N SER A 442 38.67 -12.77 -8.55
CA SER A 442 37.77 -13.47 -9.48
C SER A 442 36.90 -14.53 -8.78
N LYS A 443 37.42 -15.18 -7.73
CA LYS A 443 36.68 -16.23 -6.99
C LYS A 443 35.71 -15.65 -5.97
N LEU A 444 36.10 -14.61 -5.25
CA LEU A 444 35.23 -13.95 -4.26
C LEU A 444 34.13 -13.11 -4.92
N SER A 445 34.39 -12.53 -6.10
CA SER A 445 33.40 -11.74 -6.84
C SER A 445 32.27 -12.57 -7.47
N LYS A 446 32.39 -13.90 -7.52
CA LYS A 446 31.35 -14.78 -8.07
C LYS A 446 30.18 -14.96 -7.09
N LEU A 447 29.42 -13.91 -6.88
CA LEU A 447 28.26 -13.93 -5.97
C LEU A 447 26.95 -14.41 -6.65
N GLY A 448 26.92 -14.54 -7.97
CA GLY A 448 25.86 -15.19 -8.75
C GLY A 448 24.44 -14.84 -8.31
N ASP A 449 23.68 -15.87 -7.87
CA ASP A 449 22.28 -15.74 -7.48
C ASP A 449 22.08 -15.16 -6.06
N THR A 450 23.16 -14.75 -5.37
CA THR A 450 23.03 -14.10 -4.05
C THR A 450 22.54 -12.66 -4.21
N PRO A 451 21.93 -12.06 -3.17
CA PRO A 451 21.50 -10.67 -3.18
C PRO A 451 22.65 -9.65 -3.17
N PHE A 452 23.90 -10.11 -3.22
CA PHE A 452 25.08 -9.27 -3.05
C PHE A 452 25.80 -8.96 -4.36
N THR A 453 26.50 -7.82 -4.37
CA THR A 453 27.50 -7.46 -5.38
C THR A 453 28.75 -6.93 -4.66
N VAL A 454 29.92 -7.22 -5.22
CA VAL A 454 31.19 -6.78 -4.61
C VAL A 454 31.50 -5.35 -4.99
N SER A 455 31.70 -4.49 -3.99
CA SER A 455 32.18 -3.10 -4.18
C SER A 455 33.70 -3.00 -4.07
N ASN A 456 34.32 -3.76 -3.16
CA ASN A 456 35.75 -3.72 -2.92
C ASN A 456 36.27 -5.05 -2.33
N ILE A 457 37.53 -5.40 -2.62
CA ILE A 457 38.25 -6.52 -2.00
C ILE A 457 39.64 -6.05 -1.59
N LYS A 458 39.91 -6.04 -0.27
CA LYS A 458 41.23 -5.76 0.29
C LYS A 458 41.98 -7.08 0.52
N ILE A 459 43.23 -7.20 0.04
CA ILE A 459 44.05 -8.41 0.18
C ILE A 459 45.35 -8.07 0.91
N GLU A 460 45.60 -8.80 1.97
CA GLU A 460 46.87 -8.79 2.72
C GLU A 460 47.41 -10.23 2.72
N LYS A 461 48.50 -10.49 2.01
CA LYS A 461 49.09 -11.82 1.93
C LYS A 461 50.60 -11.79 1.94
N ASP A 462 51.23 -12.89 2.37
CA ASP A 462 52.67 -13.10 2.23
C ASP A 462 53.04 -13.28 0.74
N GLU A 463 54.28 -13.06 0.35
CA GLU A 463 54.69 -13.04 -1.05
C GLU A 463 54.52 -14.39 -1.74
N ASN A 464 54.82 -15.50 -1.07
CA ASN A 464 54.87 -16.84 -1.68
C ASN A 464 53.70 -17.74 -1.21
N VAL A 465 52.46 -17.25 -1.28
CA VAL A 465 51.30 -17.91 -0.72
C VAL A 465 50.60 -18.81 -1.74
N PHE A 466 50.26 -20.04 -1.31
CA PHE A 466 49.38 -20.94 -2.01
C PHE A 466 48.03 -21.10 -1.29
N ILE A 467 46.95 -20.80 -1.96
CA ILE A 467 45.56 -20.98 -1.48
C ILE A 467 44.82 -21.90 -2.43
N GLN A 468 44.27 -23.01 -1.94
CA GLN A 468 43.41 -23.86 -2.75
C GLN A 468 42.17 -23.11 -3.20
N ILE A 469 41.86 -23.15 -4.49
CA ILE A 469 40.66 -22.50 -5.07
C ILE A 469 39.37 -22.97 -4.38
N LYS A 470 39.33 -24.20 -3.92
CA LYS A 470 38.22 -24.77 -3.16
C LYS A 470 37.95 -23.97 -1.88
N LEU A 471 39.01 -23.63 -1.12
CA LEU A 471 38.88 -22.84 0.12
C LEU A 471 38.27 -21.46 -0.14
N LEU A 472 38.68 -20.79 -1.25
CA LEU A 472 38.09 -19.48 -1.62
C LEU A 472 36.61 -19.59 -1.95
N ASN A 473 36.20 -20.67 -2.62
CA ASN A 473 34.80 -20.90 -2.93
C ASN A 473 33.96 -21.25 -1.69
N ASP A 474 34.51 -22.09 -0.79
CA ASP A 474 33.84 -22.51 0.43
C ASP A 474 33.66 -21.33 1.41
N ILE A 475 34.72 -20.55 1.65
CA ILE A 475 34.65 -19.41 2.56
C ILE A 475 33.71 -18.33 2.02
N ARG A 476 33.71 -18.07 0.70
CA ARG A 476 32.74 -17.16 0.08
C ARG A 476 31.29 -17.62 0.37
N ARG A 477 30.97 -18.91 0.15
CA ARG A 477 29.65 -19.47 0.39
C ARG A 477 29.23 -19.33 1.86
N ILE A 478 30.12 -19.70 2.78
CA ILE A 478 29.88 -19.60 4.24
C ILE A 478 29.61 -18.15 4.63
N LEU A 479 30.45 -17.21 4.18
CA LEU A 479 30.31 -15.79 4.52
C LEU A 479 29.01 -15.19 3.97
N THR A 480 28.67 -15.50 2.70
CA THR A 480 27.42 -15.00 2.10
C THR A 480 26.18 -15.56 2.78
N GLU A 481 26.16 -16.85 3.12
CA GLU A 481 25.06 -17.49 3.85
C GLU A 481 24.90 -16.88 5.27
N LYS A 482 25.98 -16.70 5.99
CA LYS A 482 25.97 -16.07 7.32
C LYS A 482 25.47 -14.62 7.25
N LEU A 483 25.88 -13.87 6.22
CA LEU A 483 25.43 -12.48 6.05
C LEU A 483 23.94 -12.41 5.70
N ILE A 484 23.42 -13.31 4.86
CA ILE A 484 21.99 -13.44 4.58
C ILE A 484 21.23 -13.70 5.89
N ASN A 485 21.63 -14.74 6.62
CA ASN A 485 20.98 -15.11 7.89
C ASN A 485 21.03 -13.98 8.92
N MET A 486 22.12 -13.20 8.96
CA MET A 486 22.25 -12.07 9.88
C MET A 486 21.33 -10.92 9.50
N ARG A 487 21.18 -10.62 8.22
CA ARG A 487 20.29 -9.58 7.72
C ARG A 487 18.81 -9.95 7.84
N GLU A 488 18.48 -11.23 7.60
CA GLU A 488 17.10 -11.74 7.75
C GLU A 488 16.65 -11.81 9.21
N LYS A 489 17.60 -11.81 10.15
CA LYS A 489 17.29 -11.90 11.58
C LYS A 489 16.68 -10.60 12.08
N SER A 490 15.47 -10.70 12.62
CA SER A 490 14.84 -9.61 13.35
C SER A 490 15.60 -9.30 14.65
N ASN A 491 15.76 -8.02 14.97
CA ASN A 491 16.27 -7.56 16.26
C ASN A 491 15.20 -7.48 17.36
N ILE A 492 14.01 -8.01 17.09
CA ILE A 492 12.87 -7.95 18.00
C ILE A 492 13.05 -8.97 19.12
N ASN A 493 13.11 -8.47 20.35
CA ASN A 493 13.09 -9.31 21.55
C ASN A 493 11.62 -9.68 21.86
N PHE A 494 11.25 -10.94 21.60
CA PHE A 494 9.92 -11.45 21.95
C PHE A 494 9.73 -11.41 23.47
N GLU A 495 8.65 -10.75 23.92
CA GLU A 495 8.21 -10.70 25.30
C GLU A 495 6.69 -10.90 25.33
N SER A 496 6.23 -11.78 26.23
CA SER A 496 4.80 -12.10 26.38
C SER A 496 4.46 -12.18 27.85
N CYS A 497 3.34 -11.56 28.23
CA CYS A 497 2.73 -11.63 29.54
C CYS A 497 1.47 -12.50 29.49
N ASP A 498 1.11 -13.12 30.60
CA ASP A 498 -0.17 -13.82 30.72
C ASP A 498 -1.31 -12.79 30.86
N LEU A 499 -2.35 -12.96 30.05
CA LEU A 499 -3.56 -12.16 30.19
C LEU A 499 -4.37 -12.67 31.39
N VAL A 500 -4.61 -11.80 32.35
CA VAL A 500 -5.51 -12.07 33.47
C VAL A 500 -6.88 -11.49 33.10
N PHE A 501 -7.79 -12.34 32.66
CA PHE A 501 -9.18 -11.93 32.47
C PHE A 501 -9.88 -11.94 33.83
N GLU A 502 -10.03 -10.76 34.44
CA GLU A 502 -10.99 -10.65 35.52
C GLU A 502 -12.39 -10.90 34.96
N LYS A 503 -13.05 -11.96 35.41
CA LYS A 503 -14.47 -12.12 35.19
C LYS A 503 -15.15 -10.92 35.85
N SER A 504 -15.42 -9.86 35.09
CA SER A 504 -16.39 -8.90 35.57
C SER A 504 -17.71 -9.67 35.69
N GLU A 505 -18.15 -9.91 36.89
CA GLU A 505 -19.54 -10.21 37.11
C GLU A 505 -20.32 -8.98 36.62
N SER A 506 -20.64 -8.96 35.32
CA SER A 506 -21.61 -8.00 34.83
C SER A 506 -22.89 -8.32 35.60
N LYS A 507 -23.21 -7.51 36.58
CA LYS A 507 -24.58 -7.42 37.07
C LYS A 507 -25.41 -6.89 35.90
N CYS A 508 -25.70 -7.76 34.94
CA CYS A 508 -26.78 -7.55 34.01
C CYS A 508 -28.01 -7.41 34.87
N SER A 509 -28.40 -6.15 35.13
CA SER A 509 -29.79 -5.90 35.52
C SER A 509 -30.61 -6.51 34.39
N SER A 510 -31.50 -7.41 34.74
CA SER A 510 -32.32 -8.24 33.85
C SER A 510 -33.34 -7.47 33.01
N ASN A 511 -33.05 -6.25 32.62
CA ASN A 511 -33.88 -5.46 31.73
C ASN A 511 -33.23 -5.52 30.33
N ASP A 512 -33.66 -6.47 29.51
CA ASP A 512 -33.38 -6.48 28.09
C ASP A 512 -33.97 -5.21 27.46
N PHE A 513 -33.11 -4.22 27.14
CA PHE A 513 -33.54 -2.98 26.50
C PHE A 513 -33.52 -3.18 24.99
N ILE A 514 -34.68 -3.09 24.36
CA ILE A 514 -34.76 -2.90 22.90
C ILE A 514 -34.57 -1.42 22.61
N THR A 515 -33.58 -1.10 21.80
CA THR A 515 -33.31 0.24 21.31
C THR A 515 -33.55 0.28 19.81
N CYS A 516 -34.35 1.23 19.34
CA CYS A 516 -34.65 1.41 17.92
C CYS A 516 -34.15 2.78 17.42
N LEU A 517 -33.49 2.78 16.27
CA LEU A 517 -33.18 3.99 15.50
C LEU A 517 -34.23 4.15 14.41
N VAL A 518 -34.91 5.30 14.36
CA VAL A 518 -36.07 5.54 13.50
C VAL A 518 -35.97 6.85 12.72
N TYR A 519 -36.53 6.86 11.53
CA TYR A 519 -36.45 7.94 10.56
C TYR A 519 -37.80 8.49 10.13
N THR A 520 -38.90 7.81 10.45
CA THR A 520 -40.25 8.17 10.00
C THR A 520 -41.27 8.16 11.15
N ASP A 521 -42.35 8.95 10.99
CA ASP A 521 -43.44 9.01 11.94
C ASP A 521 -44.10 7.64 12.19
N SER A 522 -44.26 6.83 11.14
CA SER A 522 -44.81 5.48 11.26
C SER A 522 -43.93 4.55 12.09
N GLN A 523 -42.59 4.65 11.95
CA GLN A 523 -41.66 3.86 12.75
C GLN A 523 -41.71 4.26 14.22
N ILE A 524 -41.82 5.58 14.52
CA ILE A 524 -41.96 6.06 15.90
C ILE A 524 -43.23 5.49 16.54
N ARG A 525 -44.38 5.57 15.84
CA ARG A 525 -45.63 5.01 16.34
C ARG A 525 -45.55 3.52 16.61
N ALA A 526 -45.01 2.77 15.67
CA ALA A 526 -44.84 1.32 15.85
C ALA A 526 -43.95 0.97 17.06
N CYS A 527 -42.87 1.73 17.29
CA CYS A 527 -42.03 1.56 18.47
C CYS A 527 -42.76 1.93 19.80
N LEU A 528 -43.61 2.97 19.77
CA LEU A 528 -44.40 3.35 20.93
C LEU A 528 -45.47 2.28 21.23
N ASP A 529 -46.18 1.80 20.20
CA ASP A 529 -47.17 0.72 20.33
C ASP A 529 -46.57 -0.58 20.89
N MET A 530 -45.31 -0.87 20.57
CA MET A 530 -44.57 -2.02 21.07
C MET A 530 -43.83 -1.78 22.40
N ASN A 531 -44.00 -0.64 23.03
CA ASN A 531 -43.33 -0.24 24.27
C ASN A 531 -41.80 -0.38 24.20
N VAL A 532 -41.20 0.03 23.10
CA VAL A 532 -39.74 0.00 22.95
C VAL A 532 -39.08 0.89 23.99
N SER A 533 -38.08 0.37 24.69
CA SER A 533 -37.42 0.99 25.84
C SER A 533 -36.71 2.31 25.49
N ARG A 534 -36.08 2.39 24.30
CA ARG A 534 -35.38 3.58 23.80
C ARG A 534 -35.59 3.76 22.33
N ILE A 535 -36.01 4.95 21.92
CA ILE A 535 -36.28 5.30 20.51
C ILE A 535 -35.39 6.50 20.14
N TYR A 536 -34.43 6.32 19.28
CA TYR A 536 -33.61 7.42 18.77
C TYR A 536 -34.16 7.90 17.43
N VAL A 537 -34.45 9.21 17.36
CA VAL A 537 -35.03 9.87 16.20
C VAL A 537 -33.98 10.75 15.54
N CYS A 538 -33.72 10.55 14.25
CA CYS A 538 -32.73 11.30 13.50
C CYS A 538 -33.23 12.62 12.91
N ASP A 539 -34.53 12.76 12.70
CA ASP A 539 -35.16 13.99 12.18
C ASP A 539 -35.59 14.92 13.32
N LYS A 540 -35.08 16.15 13.29
CA LYS A 540 -35.37 17.15 14.34
C LYS A 540 -36.84 17.47 14.46
N LYS A 541 -37.59 17.61 13.35
CA LYS A 541 -39.02 17.93 13.35
C LYS A 541 -39.85 16.79 13.94
N LEU A 542 -39.46 15.54 13.63
CA LEU A 542 -40.09 14.37 14.22
C LEU A 542 -39.76 14.27 15.71
N TYR A 543 -38.53 14.54 16.12
CA TYR A 543 -38.18 14.58 17.54
C TYR A 543 -39.02 15.63 18.29
N ASP A 544 -39.08 16.86 17.81
CA ASP A 544 -39.86 17.95 18.45
C ASP A 544 -41.34 17.62 18.60
N LYS A 545 -41.92 16.83 17.67
CA LYS A 545 -43.29 16.33 17.75
C LYS A 545 -43.50 15.31 18.87
N TYR A 546 -42.50 14.52 19.22
CA TYR A 546 -42.61 13.40 20.14
C TYR A 546 -41.78 13.57 21.42
N GLN A 547 -41.09 14.68 21.62
CA GLN A 547 -40.14 14.95 22.73
C GLN A 547 -40.70 14.78 24.13
N ASN A 548 -42.02 14.84 24.31
CA ASN A 548 -42.68 14.65 25.60
C ASN A 548 -42.72 13.18 26.06
N ASN A 549 -42.32 12.21 25.19
CA ASN A 549 -42.21 10.81 25.57
C ASN A 549 -40.82 10.56 26.17
N SER A 550 -40.78 10.04 27.39
CA SER A 550 -39.54 9.84 28.18
C SER A 550 -38.57 8.83 27.58
N ASN A 551 -39.02 8.00 26.64
CA ASN A 551 -38.22 6.99 25.96
C ASN A 551 -37.76 7.43 24.54
N ILE A 552 -38.04 8.65 24.12
CA ILE A 552 -37.64 9.21 22.85
C ILE A 552 -36.44 10.16 23.03
N TYR A 553 -35.39 9.91 22.24
CA TYR A 553 -34.14 10.66 22.28
C TYR A 553 -33.80 11.19 20.87
N TYR A 554 -33.24 12.40 20.82
CA TYR A 554 -32.71 12.94 19.56
C TYR A 554 -31.33 12.40 19.32
N MET A 555 -31.13 11.80 18.16
CA MET A 555 -29.80 11.35 17.75
C MET A 555 -29.07 12.46 17.01
N LEU A 556 -28.09 13.07 17.65
CA LEU A 556 -27.17 14.00 17.02
C LEU A 556 -26.25 13.23 16.07
N SER A 557 -26.22 13.64 14.81
CA SER A 557 -25.19 13.15 13.87
C SER A 557 -23.92 13.99 14.01
N LEU A 558 -22.79 13.47 13.51
CA LEU A 558 -21.51 14.18 13.52
C LEU A 558 -21.58 15.56 12.86
N ILE A 559 -22.41 15.75 11.85
CA ILE A 559 -22.61 17.06 11.21
C ILE A 559 -23.24 18.10 12.15
N HIS A 560 -24.01 17.70 13.16
CA HIS A 560 -24.58 18.60 14.18
C HIS A 560 -23.57 18.96 15.27
N ILE A 561 -22.51 18.18 15.41
CA ILE A 561 -21.43 18.40 16.39
C ILE A 561 -20.37 19.33 15.81
N SER A 562 -20.12 19.26 14.50
CA SER A 562 -19.08 20.04 13.82
C SER A 562 -19.46 21.48 13.47
N GLU A 563 -20.73 21.89 13.64
CA GLU A 563 -21.18 23.27 13.42
C GLU A 563 -21.89 23.88 14.69
N PRO A 564 -21.19 24.12 15.81
CA PRO A 564 -21.81 24.75 16.97
C PRO A 564 -22.04 26.28 16.83
N THR A 565 -21.68 26.91 15.70
CA THR A 565 -21.56 28.37 15.60
C THR A 565 -22.32 29.05 14.47
N ARG A 566 -23.27 28.39 13.79
CA ARG A 566 -24.21 29.08 12.90
C ARG A 566 -25.64 29.01 13.49
N GLN A 567 -25.88 29.80 14.50
CA GLN A 567 -27.18 30.37 14.81
C GLN A 567 -27.18 31.85 14.51
#